data_266411e4b484d0faede144fda7ddff09
#
_entry.id   266411e4b484d0faede144fda7ddff09
#
_cell.length_a   1.000
_cell.length_b   1.000
_cell.length_c   1.000
_cell.angle_alpha   90.00
_cell.angle_beta   90.00
_cell.angle_gamma   90.00
#
_symmetry.space_group_name_H-M   'P 1'
#
loop_
_entity.id
_entity.type
_entity.pdbx_description
1 polymer ?
#
loop_
_entity_poly.entity_id
_entity_poly.type
_entity_poly.pdbx_seq_one_letter_code
_entity_poly.pdbx_strand_id
1 'polypeptide(L)'
;MNPKVTVIMPSLNVVNYIEECLQSVINQTMEALEILCVDAGSTDGTLEILEKYAESDSRIKLLHSEKRSYGYQVNMGIKLAKGKYIAILETDDYVSTAMYEVLYQQAIQYNLDYIKADYIRVECIEGENFQTPIKMFGGNEGVLYNKLISTLDMPELYWRDIHIWKGLYKKDFLIANHIFLNESSGAAYQDYGFGLLLHTNARRGMFVPQQYYYYRWGREGASSGNKNILKYSYQEFKRVLEEQLVQPTKEQKQQIYYRIAIDFPSEYSRVLKMVEYDTNSEYLTAYYDWFKELVETALYKGELTKQNGSELFWTELKLLMESPEDYAKYVQEKEIEKQQQIEALKEDKIVIWGAGNYGLQAYKLLRGWGIHVEAIVDNDTEKWGTFLKSCLIQSPDEIVAGHRDMTYIIANLRHKKEIKEQLLHNGIKSEKIKEYEELT
;
A
#
# COMPACT_ATOMS: atom_id res chain seq x y z
N MET A 1 -19.18 -29.99 3.52
CA MET A 1 -18.32 -29.86 2.33
C MET A 1 -16.91 -29.58 2.81
N ASN A 2 -15.87 -30.18 2.24
CA ASN A 2 -14.49 -29.81 2.63
C ASN A 2 -14.17 -28.41 2.09
N PRO A 3 -13.69 -27.48 2.94
CA PRO A 3 -13.41 -26.14 2.49
C PRO A 3 -12.25 -26.13 1.48
N LYS A 4 -12.40 -25.30 0.45
CA LYS A 4 -11.37 -25.06 -0.56
C LYS A 4 -10.42 -23.95 -0.13
N VAL A 5 -10.97 -22.91 0.46
CA VAL A 5 -10.23 -21.73 1.01
C VAL A 5 -10.62 -21.54 2.47
N THR A 6 -9.63 -21.28 3.31
CA THR A 6 -9.82 -20.75 4.66
C THR A 6 -9.49 -19.27 4.66
N VAL A 7 -10.45 -18.43 5.03
CA VAL A 7 -10.26 -16.99 5.23
C VAL A 7 -9.95 -16.75 6.70
N ILE A 8 -8.78 -16.22 7.00
CA ILE A 8 -8.34 -15.85 8.35
C ILE A 8 -8.62 -14.35 8.54
N MET A 9 -9.39 -14.03 9.57
CA MET A 9 -9.84 -12.68 9.90
C MET A 9 -9.35 -12.31 11.32
N PRO A 10 -8.12 -11.74 11.46
CA PRO A 10 -7.60 -11.28 12.74
C PRO A 10 -8.36 -10.03 13.18
N SER A 11 -8.88 -10.01 14.41
CA SER A 11 -9.75 -8.95 14.91
C SER A 11 -9.28 -8.39 16.26
N LEU A 12 -9.31 -7.06 16.39
CA LEU A 12 -9.17 -6.36 17.67
C LEU A 12 -9.75 -4.95 17.57
N ASN A 13 -10.89 -4.71 18.24
CA ASN A 13 -11.53 -3.41 18.33
C ASN A 13 -11.79 -2.75 16.96
N VAL A 14 -12.62 -3.41 16.14
CA VAL A 14 -12.97 -3.01 14.76
C VAL A 14 -14.49 -2.92 14.54
N VAL A 15 -15.26 -2.60 15.58
CA VAL A 15 -16.72 -2.59 15.58
C VAL A 15 -17.32 -1.81 14.40
N ASN A 16 -16.69 -0.72 13.97
CA ASN A 16 -17.19 0.12 12.88
C ASN A 16 -17.02 -0.51 11.48
N TYR A 17 -16.26 -1.60 11.35
CA TYR A 17 -15.88 -2.18 10.06
C TYR A 17 -16.23 -3.67 9.95
N ILE A 18 -16.26 -4.39 11.07
CA ILE A 18 -16.33 -5.85 11.10
C ILE A 18 -17.57 -6.40 10.41
N GLU A 19 -18.72 -5.71 10.50
CA GLU A 19 -19.96 -6.20 9.89
C GLU A 19 -19.89 -6.16 8.36
N GLU A 20 -19.39 -5.06 7.75
CA GLU A 20 -19.19 -4.97 6.30
C GLU A 20 -18.13 -5.99 5.82
N CYS A 21 -17.06 -6.16 6.59
CA CYS A 21 -16.03 -7.16 6.32
C CYS A 21 -16.61 -8.57 6.28
N LEU A 22 -17.36 -8.99 7.31
CA LEU A 22 -18.05 -10.29 7.38
C LEU A 22 -19.02 -10.48 6.22
N GLN A 23 -19.86 -9.49 5.92
CA GLN A 23 -20.80 -9.55 4.80
C GLN A 23 -20.09 -9.78 3.47
N SER A 24 -18.91 -9.18 3.26
CA SER A 24 -18.15 -9.36 2.03
C SER A 24 -17.64 -10.79 1.83
N VAL A 25 -17.39 -11.52 2.93
CA VAL A 25 -16.96 -12.94 2.90
C VAL A 25 -18.14 -13.90 2.85
N ILE A 26 -19.20 -13.64 3.59
CA ILE A 26 -20.41 -14.47 3.64
C ILE A 26 -21.05 -14.55 2.24
N ASN A 27 -21.07 -13.44 1.53
CA ASN A 27 -21.66 -13.28 0.20
C ASN A 27 -20.73 -13.66 -0.96
N GLN A 28 -19.63 -14.36 -0.71
CA GLN A 28 -18.76 -14.85 -1.78
C GLN A 28 -19.49 -15.87 -2.68
N THR A 29 -19.20 -15.84 -3.97
CA THR A 29 -19.70 -16.84 -4.93
C THR A 29 -19.20 -18.26 -4.63
N MET A 30 -18.07 -18.37 -3.94
CA MET A 30 -17.53 -19.63 -3.45
C MET A 30 -18.21 -20.06 -2.15
N GLU A 31 -19.02 -21.12 -2.19
CA GLU A 31 -19.68 -21.68 -0.99
C GLU A 31 -18.70 -22.46 -0.08
N ALA A 32 -17.69 -23.12 -0.67
CA ALA A 32 -16.75 -23.99 0.03
C ALA A 32 -15.66 -23.20 0.78
N LEU A 33 -16.08 -22.31 1.66
CA LEU A 33 -15.23 -21.50 2.53
C LEU A 33 -15.24 -22.03 3.97
N GLU A 34 -14.12 -21.85 4.66
CA GLU A 34 -14.00 -21.81 6.10
C GLU A 34 -13.60 -20.39 6.49
N ILE A 35 -14.24 -19.81 7.48
CA ILE A 35 -14.00 -18.43 7.93
C ILE A 35 -13.55 -18.51 9.39
N LEU A 36 -12.29 -18.19 9.66
CA LEU A 36 -11.70 -18.20 10.99
C LEU A 36 -11.57 -16.76 11.49
N CYS A 37 -12.52 -16.33 12.31
CA CYS A 37 -12.44 -15.06 13.03
C CYS A 37 -11.60 -15.25 14.29
N VAL A 38 -10.44 -14.62 14.34
CA VAL A 38 -9.49 -14.76 15.46
C VAL A 38 -9.48 -13.45 16.26
N ASP A 39 -10.20 -13.40 17.36
CA ASP A 39 -10.32 -12.20 18.20
C ASP A 39 -9.26 -12.16 19.30
N ALA A 40 -8.60 -11.01 19.49
CA ALA A 40 -7.55 -10.78 20.48
C ALA A 40 -8.05 -10.07 21.76
N GLY A 41 -9.31 -10.27 22.11
CA GLY A 41 -9.95 -9.68 23.29
C GLY A 41 -10.49 -8.28 23.02
N SER A 42 -11.35 -8.16 22.00
CA SER A 42 -12.09 -6.93 21.67
C SER A 42 -13.04 -6.54 22.81
N THR A 43 -13.23 -5.25 23.02
CA THR A 43 -14.05 -4.67 24.09
C THR A 43 -14.98 -3.55 23.62
N ASP A 44 -15.06 -3.35 22.31
CA ASP A 44 -15.81 -2.24 21.67
C ASP A 44 -17.15 -2.67 21.05
N GLY A 45 -17.53 -3.96 21.15
CA GLY A 45 -18.69 -4.54 20.49
C GLY A 45 -18.35 -5.45 19.31
N THR A 46 -17.07 -5.54 18.92
CA THR A 46 -16.60 -6.42 17.83
C THR A 46 -16.92 -7.89 18.13
N LEU A 47 -16.65 -8.34 19.37
CA LEU A 47 -16.81 -9.74 19.77
C LEU A 47 -18.26 -10.18 19.68
N GLU A 48 -19.19 -9.38 20.15
CA GLU A 48 -20.64 -9.64 20.12
C GLU A 48 -21.15 -9.79 18.67
N ILE A 49 -20.61 -8.99 17.73
CA ILE A 49 -20.94 -9.13 16.31
C ILE A 49 -20.39 -10.46 15.77
N LEU A 50 -19.15 -10.82 16.08
CA LEU A 50 -18.54 -12.06 15.64
C LEU A 50 -19.31 -13.29 16.16
N GLU A 51 -19.73 -13.29 17.43
CA GLU A 51 -20.55 -14.35 18.05
C GLU A 51 -21.87 -14.51 17.31
N LYS A 52 -22.62 -13.42 17.11
CA LYS A 52 -23.89 -13.42 16.38
C LYS A 52 -23.75 -14.03 14.97
N TYR A 53 -22.69 -13.67 14.23
CA TYR A 53 -22.47 -14.21 12.89
C TYR A 53 -22.03 -15.68 12.91
N ALA A 54 -21.24 -16.10 13.90
CA ALA A 54 -20.83 -17.49 14.07
C ALA A 54 -22.01 -18.42 14.40
N GLU A 55 -23.03 -17.90 15.11
CA GLU A 55 -24.28 -18.65 15.36
C GLU A 55 -25.13 -18.80 14.10
N SER A 56 -25.09 -17.83 13.18
CA SER A 56 -25.95 -17.79 11.99
C SER A 56 -25.36 -18.48 10.75
N ASP A 57 -24.02 -18.62 10.65
CA ASP A 57 -23.34 -19.24 9.51
C ASP A 57 -22.31 -20.28 9.98
N SER A 58 -22.56 -21.54 9.73
CA SER A 58 -21.71 -22.67 10.13
C SER A 58 -20.30 -22.67 9.55
N ARG A 59 -20.04 -21.86 8.52
CA ARG A 59 -18.69 -21.66 7.94
C ARG A 59 -17.80 -20.82 8.83
N ILE A 60 -18.39 -19.98 9.72
CA ILE A 60 -17.70 -19.07 10.62
C ILE A 60 -17.33 -19.81 11.90
N LYS A 61 -16.08 -19.68 12.31
CA LYS A 61 -15.55 -20.18 13.57
C LYS A 61 -14.88 -19.04 14.30
N LEU A 62 -15.34 -18.74 15.48
CA LEU A 62 -14.73 -17.77 16.37
C LEU A 62 -13.64 -18.47 17.18
N LEU A 63 -12.44 -17.89 17.16
CA LEU A 63 -11.27 -18.33 17.90
C LEU A 63 -10.81 -17.17 18.79
N HIS A 64 -10.41 -17.48 20.01
CA HIS A 64 -9.86 -16.49 20.94
C HIS A 64 -8.35 -16.55 20.95
N SER A 65 -7.71 -15.43 20.65
CA SER A 65 -6.25 -15.29 20.70
C SER A 65 -5.78 -15.03 22.13
N GLU A 66 -4.78 -15.77 22.58
CA GLU A 66 -4.13 -15.55 23.88
C GLU A 66 -3.23 -14.31 23.90
N LYS A 67 -2.87 -13.80 22.71
CA LYS A 67 -1.95 -12.67 22.55
C LYS A 67 -2.58 -11.56 21.72
N ARG A 68 -2.35 -10.31 22.10
CA ARG A 68 -2.63 -9.14 21.26
C ARG A 68 -1.51 -8.95 20.25
N SER A 69 -1.47 -9.85 19.28
CA SER A 69 -0.48 -9.91 18.22
C SER A 69 -1.16 -10.35 16.93
N TYR A 70 -1.11 -9.50 15.92
CA TYR A 70 -1.61 -9.81 14.59
C TYR A 70 -0.97 -11.07 14.01
N GLY A 71 0.37 -11.17 14.11
CA GLY A 71 1.09 -12.34 13.63
C GLY A 71 0.67 -13.62 14.33
N TYR A 72 0.44 -13.58 15.67
CA TYR A 72 -0.04 -14.73 16.40
C TYR A 72 -1.44 -15.16 15.96
N GLN A 73 -2.35 -14.20 15.76
CA GLN A 73 -3.71 -14.47 15.28
C GLN A 73 -3.69 -15.13 13.89
N VAL A 74 -2.93 -14.58 12.95
CA VAL A 74 -2.79 -15.15 11.60
C VAL A 74 -2.15 -16.53 11.64
N ASN A 75 -1.07 -16.72 12.40
CA ASN A 75 -0.38 -18.00 12.53
C ASN A 75 -1.29 -19.07 13.15
N MET A 76 -2.10 -18.70 14.13
CA MET A 76 -3.13 -19.58 14.71
C MET A 76 -4.11 -20.04 13.63
N GLY A 77 -4.61 -19.08 12.81
CA GLY A 77 -5.45 -19.39 11.67
C GLY A 77 -4.79 -20.32 10.65
N ILE A 78 -3.52 -20.07 10.27
CA ILE A 78 -2.76 -20.92 9.33
C ILE A 78 -2.67 -22.37 9.85
N LYS A 79 -2.36 -22.55 11.14
CA LYS A 79 -2.23 -23.86 11.77
C LYS A 79 -3.55 -24.63 11.82
N LEU A 80 -4.67 -23.94 12.04
CA LEU A 80 -6.01 -24.53 12.19
C LEU A 80 -6.79 -24.66 10.89
N ALA A 81 -6.36 -23.98 9.82
CA ALA A 81 -7.01 -23.97 8.52
C ALA A 81 -7.23 -25.36 7.93
N LYS A 82 -8.41 -25.59 7.36
CA LYS A 82 -8.77 -26.84 6.65
C LYS A 82 -8.79 -26.66 5.15
N GLY A 83 -8.82 -25.43 4.65
CA GLY A 83 -8.78 -25.12 3.22
C GLY A 83 -7.44 -25.49 2.58
N LYS A 84 -7.47 -25.82 1.32
CA LYS A 84 -6.25 -26.06 0.53
C LYS A 84 -5.45 -24.78 0.33
N TYR A 85 -6.12 -23.64 0.23
CA TYR A 85 -5.55 -22.30 0.19
C TYR A 85 -6.01 -21.48 1.39
N ILE A 86 -5.20 -20.50 1.75
CA ILE A 86 -5.44 -19.55 2.83
C ILE A 86 -5.56 -18.16 2.22
N ALA A 87 -6.56 -17.40 2.66
CA ALA A 87 -6.64 -15.96 2.52
C ALA A 87 -6.45 -15.30 3.89
N ILE A 88 -5.84 -14.12 3.92
CA ILE A 88 -5.80 -13.24 5.08
C ILE A 88 -6.66 -12.02 4.73
N LEU A 89 -7.61 -11.67 5.58
CA LEU A 89 -8.48 -10.51 5.39
C LEU A 89 -8.41 -9.63 6.63
N GLU A 90 -7.90 -8.41 6.45
CA GLU A 90 -7.92 -7.38 7.49
C GLU A 90 -9.37 -7.02 7.82
N THR A 91 -9.72 -7.01 9.09
CA THR A 91 -11.12 -6.88 9.53
C THR A 91 -11.67 -5.46 9.47
N ASP A 92 -10.85 -4.51 9.10
CA ASP A 92 -11.23 -3.14 8.73
C ASP A 92 -11.40 -2.92 7.23
N ASP A 93 -11.18 -3.97 6.39
CA ASP A 93 -11.30 -3.95 4.94
C ASP A 93 -12.48 -4.81 4.45
N TYR A 94 -12.66 -4.91 3.14
CA TYR A 94 -13.66 -5.79 2.53
C TYR A 94 -13.22 -6.26 1.13
N VAL A 95 -13.89 -7.30 0.62
CA VAL A 95 -13.54 -7.92 -0.66
C VAL A 95 -14.74 -8.02 -1.59
N SER A 96 -14.50 -8.05 -2.90
CA SER A 96 -15.55 -8.30 -3.89
C SER A 96 -16.04 -9.75 -3.82
N THR A 97 -17.30 -9.97 -4.16
CA THR A 97 -17.96 -11.28 -4.04
C THR A 97 -17.34 -12.40 -4.88
N ALA A 98 -16.57 -12.08 -5.91
CA ALA A 98 -15.94 -13.05 -6.81
C ALA A 98 -14.48 -13.39 -6.45
N MET A 99 -13.87 -12.72 -5.47
CA MET A 99 -12.42 -12.78 -5.23
C MET A 99 -11.93 -14.22 -5.04
N TYR A 100 -12.49 -14.93 -4.09
CA TYR A 100 -11.95 -16.23 -3.70
C TYR A 100 -12.23 -17.31 -4.74
N GLU A 101 -13.37 -17.27 -5.42
CA GLU A 101 -13.69 -18.21 -6.52
C GLU A 101 -12.69 -18.05 -7.67
N VAL A 102 -12.51 -16.83 -8.17
CA VAL A 102 -11.64 -16.55 -9.33
C VAL A 102 -10.19 -16.88 -9.01
N LEU A 103 -9.68 -16.43 -7.87
CA LEU A 103 -8.30 -16.70 -7.49
C LEU A 103 -8.06 -18.19 -7.24
N TYR A 104 -9.00 -18.89 -6.60
CA TYR A 104 -8.90 -20.33 -6.36
C TYR A 104 -8.84 -21.13 -7.65
N GLN A 105 -9.69 -20.85 -8.62
CA GLN A 105 -9.71 -21.55 -9.91
C GLN A 105 -8.35 -21.45 -10.62
N GLN A 106 -7.77 -20.24 -10.66
CA GLN A 106 -6.44 -20.06 -11.24
C GLN A 106 -5.35 -20.74 -10.42
N ALA A 107 -5.42 -20.64 -9.08
CA ALA A 107 -4.46 -21.26 -8.18
C ALA A 107 -4.38 -22.78 -8.36
N ILE A 108 -5.54 -23.45 -8.54
CA ILE A 108 -5.61 -24.89 -8.80
C ILE A 108 -5.13 -25.22 -10.21
N GLN A 109 -5.61 -24.48 -11.23
CA GLN A 109 -5.26 -24.72 -12.63
C GLN A 109 -3.75 -24.69 -12.86
N TYR A 110 -3.06 -23.73 -12.25
CA TYR A 110 -1.61 -23.55 -12.42
C TYR A 110 -0.79 -24.13 -11.26
N ASN A 111 -1.41 -24.81 -10.28
CA ASN A 111 -0.76 -25.34 -9.08
C ASN A 111 0.16 -24.32 -8.41
N LEU A 112 -0.40 -23.15 -8.08
CA LEU A 112 0.35 -22.00 -7.57
C LEU A 112 0.70 -22.17 -6.09
N ASP A 113 1.86 -21.64 -5.69
CA ASP A 113 2.25 -21.45 -4.29
C ASP A 113 1.47 -20.27 -3.69
N TYR A 114 1.30 -19.20 -4.49
CA TYR A 114 0.44 -18.06 -4.17
C TYR A 114 -0.12 -17.41 -5.44
N ILE A 115 -1.24 -16.70 -5.26
CA ILE A 115 -1.83 -15.82 -6.27
C ILE A 115 -2.29 -14.54 -5.60
N LYS A 116 -2.00 -13.39 -6.19
CA LYS A 116 -2.40 -12.08 -5.67
C LYS A 116 -3.10 -11.26 -6.75
N ALA A 117 -3.98 -10.39 -6.31
CA ALA A 117 -4.71 -9.47 -7.18
C ALA A 117 -4.25 -8.02 -6.95
N ASP A 118 -4.58 -7.14 -7.88
CA ASP A 118 -4.56 -5.71 -7.63
C ASP A 118 -5.67 -5.35 -6.64
N TYR A 119 -5.68 -4.11 -6.16
CA TYR A 119 -6.64 -3.69 -5.16
C TYR A 119 -7.13 -2.25 -5.38
N ILE A 120 -8.18 -1.89 -4.67
CA ILE A 120 -8.71 -0.54 -4.62
C ILE A 120 -8.36 0.06 -3.26
N ARG A 121 -7.71 1.21 -3.24
CA ARG A 121 -7.54 2.00 -2.03
C ARG A 121 -8.77 2.88 -1.83
N VAL A 122 -9.40 2.71 -0.68
CA VAL A 122 -10.60 3.46 -0.28
C VAL A 122 -10.20 4.50 0.76
N GLU A 123 -10.49 5.76 0.50
CA GLU A 123 -10.15 6.89 1.37
C GLU A 123 -11.35 7.82 1.50
N CYS A 124 -11.54 8.39 2.67
CA CYS A 124 -12.50 9.47 2.89
C CYS A 124 -11.72 10.77 3.12
N ILE A 125 -11.87 11.74 2.23
CA ILE A 125 -11.21 13.04 2.30
C ILE A 125 -12.30 14.11 2.31
N GLU A 126 -12.37 14.90 3.37
CA GLU A 126 -13.39 15.94 3.56
C GLU A 126 -14.83 15.45 3.31
N GLY A 127 -15.14 14.22 3.75
CA GLY A 127 -16.45 13.60 3.58
C GLY A 127 -16.73 12.99 2.20
N GLU A 128 -15.81 13.10 1.24
CA GLU A 128 -15.91 12.42 -0.05
C GLU A 128 -15.13 11.09 -0.04
N ASN A 129 -15.78 10.03 -0.52
CA ASN A 129 -15.15 8.72 -0.67
C ASN A 129 -14.41 8.61 -2.01
N PHE A 130 -13.12 8.27 -1.95
CA PHE A 130 -12.27 8.02 -3.11
C PHE A 130 -11.94 6.54 -3.20
N GLN A 131 -12.06 5.99 -4.41
CA GLN A 131 -11.65 4.64 -4.74
C GLN A 131 -10.55 4.72 -5.81
N THR A 132 -9.33 4.42 -5.42
CA THR A 132 -8.15 4.51 -6.29
C THR A 132 -7.66 3.11 -6.62
N PRO A 133 -7.74 2.65 -7.89
CA PRO A 133 -7.13 1.40 -8.31
C PRO A 133 -5.61 1.43 -8.12
N ILE A 134 -5.07 0.46 -7.41
CA ILE A 134 -3.62 0.30 -7.22
C ILE A 134 -3.17 -0.94 -7.97
N LYS A 135 -2.27 -0.73 -8.92
CA LYS A 135 -1.78 -1.76 -9.84
C LYS A 135 -0.35 -2.14 -9.51
N MET A 136 -0.09 -3.43 -9.35
CA MET A 136 1.22 -3.98 -9.04
C MET A 136 2.29 -3.63 -10.08
N PHE A 137 1.92 -3.69 -11.37
CA PHE A 137 2.85 -3.51 -12.49
C PHE A 137 2.61 -2.23 -13.29
N GLY A 138 1.77 -1.32 -12.81
CA GLY A 138 1.50 -0.04 -13.49
C GLY A 138 0.98 -0.25 -14.92
N GLY A 139 1.61 0.40 -15.91
CA GLY A 139 1.22 0.32 -17.33
C GLY A 139 1.65 -0.96 -18.08
N ASN A 140 2.34 -1.90 -17.41
CA ASN A 140 2.84 -3.14 -18.03
C ASN A 140 1.89 -4.34 -17.89
N GLU A 141 0.58 -4.09 -17.91
CA GLU A 141 -0.47 -5.07 -17.61
C GLU A 141 -0.41 -6.33 -18.49
N GLY A 142 -0.16 -6.18 -19.79
CA GLY A 142 -0.13 -7.32 -20.73
C GLY A 142 1.11 -8.21 -20.62
N VAL A 143 2.17 -7.77 -19.94
CA VAL A 143 3.46 -8.46 -19.94
C VAL A 143 3.64 -9.35 -18.72
N LEU A 144 3.17 -8.95 -17.54
CA LEU A 144 3.51 -9.59 -16.26
C LEU A 144 2.33 -10.25 -15.56
N TYR A 145 1.10 -9.79 -15.81
CA TYR A 145 -0.10 -10.43 -15.23
C TYR A 145 -0.43 -11.78 -15.90
N ASN A 146 -1.06 -12.65 -15.14
CA ASN A 146 -1.51 -13.99 -15.57
C ASN A 146 -0.37 -14.89 -16.03
N LYS A 147 0.84 -14.68 -15.55
CA LYS A 147 2.03 -15.50 -15.82
C LYS A 147 2.59 -16.09 -14.55
N LEU A 148 3.24 -17.23 -14.67
CA LEU A 148 4.05 -17.79 -13.59
C LEU A 148 5.25 -16.89 -13.35
N ILE A 149 5.48 -16.53 -12.11
CA ILE A 149 6.52 -15.61 -11.68
C ILE A 149 7.13 -16.04 -10.35
N SER A 150 8.43 -15.79 -10.20
CA SER A 150 9.16 -16.00 -8.95
C SER A 150 10.24 -14.91 -8.81
N THR A 151 10.88 -14.82 -7.65
CA THR A 151 12.03 -13.93 -7.46
C THR A 151 13.28 -14.40 -8.19
N LEU A 152 13.31 -15.59 -8.75
CA LEU A 152 14.38 -16.01 -9.67
C LEU A 152 14.24 -15.34 -11.03
N ASP A 153 13.00 -15.06 -11.45
CA ASP A 153 12.69 -14.40 -12.74
C ASP A 153 12.52 -12.88 -12.55
N MET A 154 12.01 -12.47 -11.41
CA MET A 154 11.72 -11.08 -11.06
C MET A 154 12.10 -10.80 -9.59
N PRO A 155 13.39 -10.57 -9.30
CA PRO A 155 13.85 -10.31 -7.94
C PRO A 155 13.22 -9.07 -7.28
N GLU A 156 12.73 -8.13 -8.08
CA GLU A 156 12.04 -6.91 -7.60
C GLU A 156 10.77 -7.18 -6.79
N LEU A 157 10.23 -8.40 -6.79
CA LEU A 157 9.08 -8.77 -5.96
C LEU A 157 9.35 -8.53 -4.47
N TYR A 158 10.61 -8.58 -4.03
CA TYR A 158 10.97 -8.30 -2.63
C TYR A 158 10.59 -6.90 -2.15
N TRP A 159 10.59 -5.91 -3.04
CA TRP A 159 10.24 -4.53 -2.69
C TRP A 159 8.96 -4.01 -3.38
N ARG A 160 8.45 -4.70 -4.40
CA ARG A 160 7.20 -4.35 -5.05
C ARG A 160 5.98 -4.94 -4.34
N ASP A 161 6.07 -6.16 -3.82
CA ASP A 161 4.94 -6.89 -3.25
C ASP A 161 5.06 -7.09 -1.75
N ILE A 162 4.53 -6.13 -1.00
CA ILE A 162 4.58 -6.12 0.46
C ILE A 162 3.28 -6.55 1.13
N HIS A 163 2.15 -6.48 0.42
CA HIS A 163 0.83 -6.73 1.01
C HIS A 163 0.48 -8.21 1.00
N ILE A 164 0.04 -8.73 2.14
CA ILE A 164 -0.29 -10.16 2.31
C ILE A 164 -1.78 -10.46 2.20
N TRP A 165 -2.64 -9.45 2.32
CA TRP A 165 -4.09 -9.60 2.36
C TRP A 165 -4.78 -9.71 0.97
N LYS A 166 -4.12 -9.39 -0.12
CA LYS A 166 -4.71 -9.30 -1.47
C LYS A 166 -4.66 -10.59 -2.28
N GLY A 167 -4.63 -11.77 -1.64
CA GLY A 167 -4.46 -13.01 -2.39
C GLY A 167 -4.73 -14.31 -1.64
N LEU A 168 -4.32 -15.41 -2.26
CA LEU A 168 -4.39 -16.75 -1.73
C LEU A 168 -2.99 -17.38 -1.65
N TYR A 169 -2.77 -18.17 -0.60
CA TYR A 169 -1.52 -18.89 -0.32
C TYR A 169 -1.81 -20.37 -0.17
N LYS A 170 -1.06 -21.25 -0.83
CA LYS A 170 -1.19 -22.68 -0.67
C LYS A 170 -0.77 -23.08 0.74
N LYS A 171 -1.70 -23.68 1.53
CA LYS A 171 -1.45 -23.99 2.94
C LYS A 171 -0.22 -24.86 3.16
N ASP A 172 -0.14 -25.98 2.41
CA ASP A 172 0.96 -26.94 2.57
C ASP A 172 2.32 -26.31 2.22
N PHE A 173 2.36 -25.36 1.27
CA PHE A 173 3.56 -24.62 0.94
C PHE A 173 3.98 -23.72 2.10
N LEU A 174 3.05 -22.97 2.72
CA LEU A 174 3.37 -22.14 3.91
C LEU A 174 3.94 -22.98 5.03
N ILE A 175 3.28 -24.10 5.35
CA ILE A 175 3.69 -24.98 6.47
C ILE A 175 5.04 -25.64 6.18
N ALA A 176 5.24 -26.21 4.98
CA ALA A 176 6.47 -26.90 4.61
C ALA A 176 7.71 -25.99 4.59
N ASN A 177 7.54 -24.72 4.31
CA ASN A 177 8.63 -23.73 4.28
C ASN A 177 8.68 -22.84 5.53
N HIS A 178 7.92 -23.16 6.59
CA HIS A 178 7.85 -22.39 7.84
C HIS A 178 7.55 -20.90 7.63
N ILE A 179 6.68 -20.59 6.64
CA ILE A 179 6.28 -19.22 6.32
C ILE A 179 5.20 -18.79 7.30
N PHE A 180 5.61 -18.12 8.37
CA PHE A 180 4.77 -17.59 9.44
C PHE A 180 5.13 -16.13 9.71
N LEU A 181 4.15 -15.36 10.21
CA LEU A 181 4.38 -14.00 10.66
C LEU A 181 5.17 -13.99 11.97
N ASN A 182 5.85 -12.88 12.25
CA ASN A 182 6.41 -12.62 13.56
C ASN A 182 5.25 -12.44 14.58
N GLU A 183 5.37 -13.07 15.73
CA GLU A 183 4.37 -12.95 16.81
C GLU A 183 4.68 -11.78 17.76
N SER A 184 5.31 -10.72 17.24
CA SER A 184 5.52 -9.46 17.96
C SER A 184 4.19 -8.84 18.40
N SER A 185 4.21 -8.06 19.47
CA SER A 185 3.02 -7.41 20.00
C SER A 185 2.47 -6.35 19.04
N GLY A 186 1.15 -6.28 18.89
CA GLY A 186 0.46 -5.33 18.03
C GLY A 186 0.29 -5.81 16.60
N ALA A 187 0.01 -4.87 15.69
CA ALA A 187 -0.26 -5.09 14.28
C ALA A 187 0.54 -4.09 13.43
N ALA A 188 1.85 -4.34 13.27
CA ALA A 188 2.67 -3.44 12.47
C ALA A 188 3.86 -4.20 11.85
N TYR A 189 4.01 -4.11 10.53
CA TYR A 189 5.17 -4.57 9.76
C TYR A 189 5.42 -6.09 9.72
N GLN A 190 4.59 -6.95 10.33
CA GLN A 190 4.76 -8.40 10.27
C GLN A 190 4.62 -8.97 8.84
N ASP A 191 3.97 -8.25 7.97
CA ASP A 191 3.87 -8.53 6.53
C ASP A 191 5.23 -8.46 5.81
N TYR A 192 6.18 -7.65 6.28
CA TYR A 192 7.54 -7.55 5.72
C TYR A 192 8.27 -8.89 5.84
N GLY A 193 8.35 -9.44 7.05
CA GLY A 193 8.99 -10.74 7.29
C GLY A 193 8.31 -11.88 6.53
N PHE A 194 6.98 -11.91 6.55
CA PHE A 194 6.20 -12.88 5.77
C PHE A 194 6.48 -12.78 4.27
N GLY A 195 6.49 -11.56 3.71
CA GLY A 195 6.81 -11.30 2.30
C GLY A 195 8.20 -11.80 1.91
N LEU A 196 9.22 -11.54 2.74
CA LEU A 196 10.57 -12.03 2.50
C LEU A 196 10.63 -13.57 2.50
N LEU A 197 9.99 -14.24 3.47
CA LEU A 197 9.90 -15.71 3.53
C LEU A 197 9.15 -16.26 2.32
N LEU A 198 8.01 -15.67 1.96
CA LEU A 198 7.20 -16.06 0.82
C LEU A 198 8.01 -16.02 -0.47
N HIS A 199 8.58 -14.85 -0.78
CA HIS A 199 9.25 -14.61 -2.04
C HIS A 199 10.57 -15.35 -2.19
N THR A 200 11.26 -15.65 -1.09
CA THR A 200 12.48 -16.50 -1.15
C THR A 200 12.15 -17.93 -1.52
N ASN A 201 11.05 -18.48 -1.01
CA ASN A 201 10.70 -19.89 -1.15
C ASN A 201 9.79 -20.18 -2.35
N ALA A 202 8.91 -19.25 -2.74
CA ALA A 202 7.94 -19.48 -3.80
C ALA A 202 8.59 -19.60 -5.19
N ARG A 203 8.09 -20.55 -5.98
CA ARG A 203 8.52 -20.80 -7.37
C ARG A 203 7.38 -20.61 -8.36
N ARG A 204 6.16 -20.59 -7.89
CA ARG A 204 4.95 -20.57 -8.72
C ARG A 204 3.98 -19.50 -8.19
N GLY A 205 4.37 -18.24 -8.29
CA GLY A 205 3.51 -17.10 -8.01
C GLY A 205 2.76 -16.63 -9.26
N MET A 206 1.67 -15.91 -9.07
CA MET A 206 0.92 -15.23 -10.14
C MET A 206 0.28 -13.96 -9.60
N PHE A 207 0.18 -12.95 -10.47
CA PHE A 207 -0.61 -11.74 -10.22
C PHE A 207 -1.69 -11.59 -11.27
N VAL A 208 -2.87 -11.10 -10.85
CA VAL A 208 -3.99 -10.80 -11.74
C VAL A 208 -4.34 -9.31 -11.67
N PRO A 209 -4.74 -8.68 -12.80
CA PRO A 209 -4.95 -7.23 -12.86
C PRO A 209 -6.30 -6.78 -12.30
N GLN A 210 -7.17 -7.71 -11.88
CA GLN A 210 -8.46 -7.40 -11.30
C GLN A 210 -8.30 -6.88 -9.88
N GLN A 211 -9.09 -5.88 -9.52
CA GLN A 211 -9.14 -5.30 -8.19
C GLN A 211 -10.26 -5.99 -7.39
N TYR A 212 -9.89 -6.91 -6.51
CA TYR A 212 -10.87 -7.64 -5.70
C TYR A 212 -10.88 -7.24 -4.23
N TYR A 213 -9.85 -6.57 -3.76
CA TYR A 213 -9.68 -6.17 -2.38
C TYR A 213 -9.86 -4.65 -2.24
N TYR A 214 -10.60 -4.22 -1.22
CA TYR A 214 -10.87 -2.81 -0.92
C TYR A 214 -10.16 -2.46 0.38
N TYR A 215 -9.04 -1.79 0.26
CA TYR A 215 -8.17 -1.39 1.36
C TYR A 215 -8.52 -0.02 1.88
N ARG A 216 -8.98 0.10 3.13
CA ARG A 216 -9.26 1.38 3.77
C ARG A 216 -7.99 2.06 4.25
N TRP A 217 -7.71 3.21 3.65
CA TRP A 217 -6.53 4.01 3.95
C TRP A 217 -6.87 5.22 4.82
N GLY A 218 -5.95 5.60 5.76
CA GLY A 218 -6.07 6.85 6.53
C GLY A 218 -7.10 6.82 7.66
N ARG A 219 -7.55 5.62 8.09
CA ARG A 219 -8.44 5.48 9.24
C ARG A 219 -7.73 5.83 10.55
N GLU A 220 -8.50 6.28 11.52
CA GLU A 220 -8.01 6.49 12.89
C GLU A 220 -7.47 5.17 13.49
N GLY A 221 -6.32 5.22 14.15
CA GLY A 221 -5.67 4.04 14.73
C GLY A 221 -4.88 3.16 13.74
N ALA A 222 -4.72 3.59 12.48
CA ALA A 222 -3.87 2.88 11.53
C ALA A 222 -2.41 2.81 12.01
N SER A 223 -1.74 1.66 11.79
CA SER A 223 -0.35 1.41 12.20
C SER A 223 0.67 2.37 11.59
N SER A 224 0.32 3.00 10.45
CA SER A 224 1.18 3.94 9.73
C SER A 224 1.52 5.23 10.49
N GLY A 225 0.75 5.59 11.54
CA GLY A 225 1.00 6.75 12.39
C GLY A 225 1.85 6.49 13.64
N ASN A 226 2.56 5.37 13.72
CA ASN A 226 3.28 4.96 14.92
C ASN A 226 4.76 5.38 14.89
N LYS A 227 5.26 6.02 15.97
CA LYS A 227 6.67 6.41 16.12
C LYS A 227 7.65 5.21 16.13
N ASN A 228 7.17 4.00 16.42
CA ASN A 228 7.98 2.78 16.46
C ASN A 228 8.21 2.12 15.08
N ILE A 229 8.02 2.83 13.98
CA ILE A 229 8.17 2.29 12.62
C ILE A 229 9.53 1.62 12.43
N LEU A 230 10.64 2.31 12.76
CA LEU A 230 11.99 1.75 12.65
C LEU A 230 12.20 0.52 13.52
N LYS A 231 11.59 0.46 14.71
CA LYS A 231 11.63 -0.72 15.57
C LYS A 231 10.97 -1.92 14.91
N TYR A 232 9.83 -1.72 14.28
CA TYR A 232 9.08 -2.81 13.68
C TYR A 232 9.81 -3.36 12.45
N SER A 233 10.26 -2.51 11.53
CA SER A 233 11.03 -2.95 10.38
C SER A 233 12.37 -3.60 10.79
N TYR A 234 13.08 -3.04 11.76
CA TYR A 234 14.25 -3.66 12.36
C TYR A 234 13.97 -5.09 12.85
N GLN A 235 12.89 -5.30 13.61
CA GLN A 235 12.52 -6.60 14.14
C GLN A 235 12.26 -7.63 13.04
N GLU A 236 11.59 -7.22 11.96
CA GLU A 236 11.29 -8.11 10.83
C GLU A 236 12.54 -8.46 10.02
N PHE A 237 13.35 -7.48 9.64
CA PHE A 237 14.58 -7.72 8.89
C PHE A 237 15.59 -8.53 9.70
N LYS A 238 15.79 -8.20 10.97
CA LYS A 238 16.68 -8.93 11.86
C LYS A 238 16.26 -10.39 12.00
N ARG A 239 14.97 -10.64 12.28
CA ARG A 239 14.42 -11.99 12.38
C ARG A 239 14.72 -12.82 11.12
N VAL A 240 14.46 -12.28 9.93
CA VAL A 240 14.63 -13.03 8.68
C VAL A 240 16.10 -13.27 8.34
N LEU A 241 16.95 -12.26 8.54
CA LEU A 241 18.37 -12.32 8.14
C LEU A 241 19.25 -13.02 9.17
N GLU A 242 19.13 -12.67 10.45
CA GLU A 242 20.01 -13.21 11.51
C GLU A 242 19.60 -14.62 11.96
N GLU A 243 18.29 -14.92 12.01
CA GLU A 243 17.82 -16.27 12.32
C GLU A 243 17.93 -17.22 11.11
N GLN A 244 18.49 -16.75 9.99
CA GLN A 244 18.73 -17.54 8.78
C GLN A 244 17.49 -18.26 8.26
N LEU A 245 16.34 -17.62 8.41
CA LEU A 245 15.05 -18.18 7.97
C LEU A 245 14.94 -18.28 6.45
N VAL A 246 15.85 -17.63 5.70
CA VAL A 246 15.90 -17.64 4.24
C VAL A 246 17.30 -18.04 3.75
N GLN A 247 17.33 -18.69 2.59
CA GLN A 247 18.56 -19.06 1.87
C GLN A 247 18.48 -18.41 0.45
N PRO A 248 18.63 -17.08 0.35
CA PRO A 248 18.48 -16.38 -0.92
C PRO A 248 19.69 -16.62 -1.83
N THR A 249 19.44 -16.64 -3.16
CA THR A 249 20.54 -16.53 -4.15
C THR A 249 21.23 -15.17 -4.01
N LYS A 250 22.35 -14.98 -4.71
CA LYS A 250 23.07 -13.70 -4.71
C LYS A 250 22.17 -12.55 -5.21
N GLU A 251 21.44 -12.79 -6.29
CA GLU A 251 20.53 -11.82 -6.90
C GLU A 251 19.34 -11.49 -5.97
N GLN A 252 18.74 -12.50 -5.35
CA GLN A 252 17.70 -12.31 -4.35
C GLN A 252 18.22 -11.50 -3.15
N LYS A 253 19.43 -11.81 -2.67
CA LYS A 253 20.06 -11.11 -1.54
C LYS A 253 20.29 -9.63 -1.86
N GLN A 254 20.72 -9.30 -3.09
CA GLN A 254 20.83 -7.91 -3.54
C GLN A 254 19.51 -7.15 -3.45
N GLN A 255 18.40 -7.78 -3.83
CA GLN A 255 17.09 -7.14 -3.77
C GLN A 255 16.56 -7.00 -2.33
N ILE A 256 16.87 -7.95 -1.45
CA ILE A 256 16.55 -7.83 -0.01
C ILE A 256 17.28 -6.63 0.61
N TYR A 257 18.60 -6.50 0.36
CA TYR A 257 19.35 -5.35 0.86
C TYR A 257 18.93 -4.03 0.21
N TYR A 258 18.57 -4.06 -1.08
CA TYR A 258 18.01 -2.89 -1.74
C TYR A 258 16.68 -2.45 -1.09
N ARG A 259 15.82 -3.41 -0.74
CA ARG A 259 14.59 -3.12 0.02
C ARG A 259 14.89 -2.42 1.35
N ILE A 260 15.83 -2.95 2.13
CA ILE A 260 16.23 -2.36 3.41
C ILE A 260 16.78 -0.94 3.21
N ALA A 261 17.60 -0.76 2.17
CA ALA A 261 18.18 0.55 1.84
C ALA A 261 17.13 1.58 1.41
N ILE A 262 16.01 1.17 0.79
CA ILE A 262 14.87 2.06 0.46
C ILE A 262 14.07 2.40 1.73
N ASP A 263 13.75 1.41 2.53
CA ASP A 263 12.89 1.60 3.69
C ASP A 263 13.57 2.44 4.77
N PHE A 264 14.88 2.28 4.97
CA PHE A 264 15.62 2.97 6.03
C PHE A 264 15.47 4.51 5.97
N PRO A 265 15.84 5.24 4.90
CA PRO A 265 15.66 6.68 4.86
C PRO A 265 14.18 7.10 4.85
N SER A 266 13.32 6.33 4.22
CA SER A 266 11.88 6.60 4.17
C SER A 266 11.24 6.54 5.55
N GLU A 267 11.51 5.49 6.31
CA GLU A 267 10.98 5.31 7.66
C GLU A 267 11.63 6.26 8.66
N TYR A 268 12.93 6.50 8.52
CA TYR A 268 13.65 7.47 9.33
C TYR A 268 13.06 8.88 9.18
N SER A 269 12.80 9.33 7.95
CA SER A 269 12.18 10.64 7.68
C SER A 269 10.76 10.76 8.25
N ARG A 270 9.99 9.65 8.21
CA ARG A 270 8.64 9.62 8.82
C ARG A 270 8.71 9.79 10.34
N VAL A 271 9.62 9.08 10.99
CA VAL A 271 9.81 9.21 12.45
C VAL A 271 10.35 10.59 12.80
N LEU A 272 11.31 11.14 12.03
CA LEU A 272 11.82 12.51 12.21
C LEU A 272 10.70 13.54 12.32
N LYS A 273 9.73 13.49 11.40
CA LYS A 273 8.56 14.38 11.42
C LYS A 273 7.73 14.22 12.69
N MET A 274 7.57 12.98 13.18
CA MET A 274 6.78 12.67 14.39
C MET A 274 7.49 13.07 15.70
N VAL A 275 8.81 13.21 15.68
CA VAL A 275 9.63 13.63 16.82
C VAL A 275 10.18 15.05 16.65
N GLU A 276 9.51 15.87 15.80
CA GLU A 276 9.86 17.29 15.59
C GLU A 276 11.32 17.51 15.19
N TYR A 277 11.85 16.60 14.36
CA TYR A 277 13.23 16.58 13.83
C TYR A 277 14.33 16.41 14.89
N ASP A 278 14.01 15.91 16.09
CA ASP A 278 15.00 15.56 17.13
C ASP A 278 15.73 14.25 16.75
N THR A 279 16.94 14.38 16.21
CA THR A 279 17.79 13.24 15.82
C THR A 279 18.28 12.42 17.01
N ASN A 280 18.23 12.97 18.25
CA ASN A 280 18.62 12.27 19.47
C ASN A 280 17.46 11.45 20.07
N SER A 281 16.28 11.48 19.45
CA SER A 281 15.13 10.70 19.90
C SER A 281 15.45 9.20 19.94
N GLU A 282 15.05 8.51 21.03
CA GLU A 282 15.22 7.05 21.17
C GLU A 282 14.55 6.25 20.06
N TYR A 283 13.49 6.78 19.44
CA TYR A 283 12.80 6.16 18.31
C TYR A 283 13.66 6.07 17.06
N LEU A 284 14.71 6.89 16.95
CA LEU A 284 15.67 6.94 15.85
C LEU A 284 16.98 6.26 16.25
N THR A 285 17.61 6.72 17.33
CA THR A 285 18.97 6.32 17.71
C THR A 285 19.09 4.83 18.03
N ALA A 286 18.05 4.22 18.63
CA ALA A 286 18.09 2.80 19.03
C ALA A 286 18.27 1.82 17.86
N TYR A 287 17.96 2.22 16.62
CA TYR A 287 17.98 1.33 15.45
C TYR A 287 18.88 1.83 14.33
N TYR A 288 19.30 3.11 14.36
CA TYR A 288 20.10 3.75 13.32
C TYR A 288 21.41 2.99 13.04
N ASP A 289 22.18 2.67 14.07
CA ASP A 289 23.49 2.04 13.91
C ASP A 289 23.37 0.66 13.25
N TRP A 290 22.34 -0.12 13.60
CA TRP A 290 22.10 -1.43 12.98
C TRP A 290 21.80 -1.30 11.49
N PHE A 291 20.93 -0.39 11.09
CA PHE A 291 20.61 -0.17 9.68
C PHE A 291 21.83 0.33 8.91
N LYS A 292 22.57 1.27 9.48
CA LYS A 292 23.80 1.81 8.89
C LYS A 292 24.84 0.71 8.68
N GLU A 293 25.16 -0.05 9.68
CA GLU A 293 26.14 -1.14 9.61
C GLU A 293 25.74 -2.20 8.58
N LEU A 294 24.45 -2.53 8.53
CA LEU A 294 23.90 -3.48 7.57
C LEU A 294 24.09 -3.00 6.13
N VAL A 295 23.73 -1.74 5.84
CA VAL A 295 23.86 -1.12 4.52
C VAL A 295 25.34 -1.00 4.12
N GLU A 296 26.19 -0.50 5.01
CA GLU A 296 27.65 -0.38 4.77
C GLU A 296 28.29 -1.75 4.47
N THR A 297 27.92 -2.76 5.25
CA THR A 297 28.37 -4.14 5.05
C THR A 297 27.92 -4.71 3.71
N ALA A 298 26.67 -4.47 3.31
CA ALA A 298 26.12 -4.93 2.05
C ALA A 298 26.80 -4.23 0.85
N LEU A 299 27.09 -2.93 0.96
CA LEU A 299 27.84 -2.17 -0.04
C LEU A 299 29.28 -2.71 -0.18
N TYR A 300 29.97 -2.91 0.93
CA TYR A 300 31.34 -3.44 0.95
C TYR A 300 31.45 -4.83 0.34
N LYS A 301 30.49 -5.71 0.60
CA LYS A 301 30.43 -7.07 0.04
C LYS A 301 29.93 -7.12 -1.41
N GLY A 302 29.49 -6.03 -1.99
CA GLY A 302 28.83 -5.97 -3.29
C GLY A 302 27.48 -6.69 -3.34
N GLU A 303 26.85 -6.83 -2.19
CA GLU A 303 25.49 -7.37 -2.01
C GLU A 303 24.42 -6.28 -2.18
N LEU A 304 24.82 -5.02 -2.11
CA LEU A 304 24.04 -3.84 -2.50
C LEU A 304 24.86 -3.05 -3.51
N THR A 305 24.27 -2.67 -4.66
CA THR A 305 24.96 -1.96 -5.73
C THR A 305 24.18 -0.74 -6.19
N LYS A 306 24.87 0.26 -6.73
CA LYS A 306 24.24 1.49 -7.25
C LYS A 306 23.47 1.30 -8.57
N GLN A 307 23.37 0.09 -9.08
CA GLN A 307 22.61 -0.20 -10.31
C GLN A 307 21.09 -0.08 -10.11
N ASN A 308 20.63 -0.20 -8.86
CA ASN A 308 19.23 -0.09 -8.49
C ASN A 308 18.98 1.27 -7.83
N GLY A 309 17.87 1.92 -8.15
CA GLY A 309 17.48 3.20 -7.57
C GLY A 309 17.93 4.44 -8.35
N SER A 310 17.26 5.56 -8.06
CA SER A 310 17.56 6.86 -8.64
C SER A 310 18.80 7.50 -8.00
N GLU A 311 19.40 8.47 -8.67
CA GLU A 311 20.50 9.27 -8.11
C GLU A 311 20.06 9.98 -6.82
N LEU A 312 18.82 10.48 -6.78
CA LEU A 312 18.23 11.12 -5.60
C LEU A 312 18.20 10.16 -4.42
N PHE A 313 17.71 8.93 -4.62
CA PHE A 313 17.69 7.90 -3.58
C PHE A 313 19.07 7.66 -2.96
N TRP A 314 20.10 7.49 -3.81
CA TRP A 314 21.47 7.25 -3.34
C TRP A 314 22.05 8.46 -2.61
N THR A 315 21.67 9.68 -3.00
CA THR A 315 22.09 10.92 -2.36
C THR A 315 21.46 11.04 -0.96
N GLU A 316 20.16 10.75 -0.84
CA GLU A 316 19.44 10.77 0.45
C GLU A 316 19.96 9.70 1.42
N LEU A 317 20.13 8.47 0.94
CA LEU A 317 20.70 7.38 1.75
C LEU A 317 22.10 7.74 2.25
N LYS A 318 22.97 8.25 1.37
CA LYS A 318 24.32 8.68 1.72
C LYS A 318 24.30 9.77 2.76
N LEU A 319 23.48 10.81 2.57
CA LEU A 319 23.35 11.92 3.51
C LEU A 319 22.91 11.44 4.90
N LEU A 320 21.90 10.55 4.96
CA LEU A 320 21.47 9.96 6.22
C LEU A 320 22.60 9.19 6.92
N MET A 321 23.36 8.38 6.16
CA MET A 321 24.43 7.55 6.71
C MET A 321 25.65 8.37 7.17
N GLU A 322 25.94 9.51 6.55
CA GLU A 322 27.06 10.39 6.91
C GLU A 322 26.72 11.33 8.07
N SER A 323 25.51 11.91 8.07
CA SER A 323 25.06 12.88 9.06
C SER A 323 23.53 12.86 9.23
N PRO A 324 22.99 12.18 10.24
CA PRO A 324 21.57 12.25 10.57
C PRO A 324 21.06 13.67 10.78
N GLU A 325 21.89 14.58 11.31
CA GLU A 325 21.56 15.98 11.55
C GLU A 325 21.39 16.75 10.25
N ASP A 326 22.26 16.54 9.26
CA ASP A 326 22.13 17.20 7.96
C ASP A 326 20.99 16.59 7.14
N TYR A 327 20.75 15.29 7.27
CA TYR A 327 19.58 14.64 6.71
C TYR A 327 18.27 15.21 7.32
N ALA A 328 18.22 15.43 8.63
CA ALA A 328 17.06 16.02 9.28
C ALA A 328 16.78 17.44 8.77
N LYS A 329 17.81 18.28 8.60
CA LYS A 329 17.67 19.60 7.97
C LYS A 329 17.14 19.50 6.55
N TYR A 330 17.70 18.61 5.73
CA TYR A 330 17.24 18.36 4.36
C TYR A 330 15.75 17.98 4.32
N VAL A 331 15.31 17.03 5.16
CA VAL A 331 13.91 16.60 5.23
C VAL A 331 13.02 17.76 5.69
N GLN A 332 13.47 18.58 6.66
CA GLN A 332 12.73 19.72 7.15
C GLN A 332 12.59 20.83 6.09
N GLU A 333 13.66 21.12 5.36
CA GLU A 333 13.65 22.10 4.26
C GLU A 333 12.66 21.66 3.16
N LYS A 334 12.69 20.38 2.78
CA LYS A 334 11.72 19.82 1.82
C LYS A 334 10.27 19.93 2.31
N GLU A 335 10.02 19.70 3.59
CA GLU A 335 8.67 19.86 4.15
C GLU A 335 8.23 21.33 4.14
N ILE A 336 9.11 22.26 4.47
CA ILE A 336 8.84 23.71 4.42
C ILE A 336 8.55 24.15 2.99
N GLU A 337 9.37 23.75 2.02
CA GLU A 337 9.14 24.04 0.59
C GLU A 337 7.76 23.55 0.14
N LYS A 338 7.41 22.31 0.53
CA LYS A 338 6.11 21.73 0.21
C LYS A 338 4.95 22.50 0.85
N GLN A 339 5.05 22.88 2.11
CA GLN A 339 4.04 23.69 2.80
C GLN A 339 3.88 25.07 2.17
N GLN A 340 4.97 25.72 1.78
CA GLN A 340 4.91 27.01 1.06
C GLN A 340 4.20 26.89 -0.28
N GLN A 341 4.44 25.80 -1.03
CA GLN A 341 3.73 25.53 -2.29
C GLN A 341 2.22 25.32 -2.05
N ILE A 342 1.85 24.57 -1.00
CA ILE A 342 0.45 24.35 -0.63
C ILE A 342 -0.23 25.66 -0.25
N GLU A 343 0.40 26.51 0.59
CA GLU A 343 -0.16 27.79 0.99
C GLU A 343 -0.32 28.74 -0.21
N ALA A 344 0.66 28.77 -1.12
CA ALA A 344 0.53 29.55 -2.37
C ALA A 344 -0.65 29.10 -3.24
N LEU A 345 -0.93 27.79 -3.29
CA LEU A 345 -2.07 27.24 -4.04
C LEU A 345 -3.42 27.52 -3.36
N LYS A 346 -3.47 27.64 -2.03
CA LYS A 346 -4.70 27.98 -1.31
C LYS A 346 -5.20 29.41 -1.60
N GLU A 347 -4.32 30.31 -1.96
CA GLU A 347 -4.64 31.68 -2.35
C GLU A 347 -5.23 31.76 -3.77
N ASP A 348 -5.04 30.70 -4.58
CA ASP A 348 -5.42 30.67 -5.99
C ASP A 348 -6.77 29.95 -6.21
N LYS A 349 -7.47 30.36 -7.25
CA LYS A 349 -8.55 29.56 -7.81
C LYS A 349 -7.97 28.51 -8.75
N ILE A 350 -8.27 27.25 -8.50
CA ILE A 350 -7.63 26.13 -9.19
C ILE A 350 -8.57 25.52 -10.24
N VAL A 351 -8.04 25.33 -11.43
CA VAL A 351 -8.67 24.55 -12.51
C VAL A 351 -7.81 23.32 -12.79
N ILE A 352 -8.42 22.14 -12.82
CA ILE A 352 -7.73 20.91 -13.26
C ILE A 352 -8.03 20.68 -14.74
N TRP A 353 -6.99 20.50 -15.55
CA TRP A 353 -7.12 20.14 -16.95
C TRP A 353 -6.79 18.67 -17.18
N GLY A 354 -7.83 17.90 -17.47
CA GLY A 354 -7.82 16.45 -17.62
C GLY A 354 -8.72 15.78 -16.60
N ALA A 355 -9.82 15.17 -17.07
CA ALA A 355 -10.82 14.47 -16.25
C ALA A 355 -10.66 12.94 -16.29
N GLY A 356 -9.43 12.46 -16.42
CA GLY A 356 -9.07 11.04 -16.33
C GLY A 356 -8.52 10.65 -14.95
N ASN A 357 -7.79 9.55 -14.89
CA ASN A 357 -7.20 9.05 -13.63
C ASN A 357 -6.27 10.07 -12.97
N TYR A 358 -5.45 10.79 -13.73
CA TYR A 358 -4.57 11.82 -13.17
C TYR A 358 -5.35 13.05 -12.69
N GLY A 359 -6.46 13.40 -13.35
CA GLY A 359 -7.37 14.45 -12.88
C GLY A 359 -8.01 14.07 -11.54
N LEU A 360 -8.45 12.84 -11.39
CA LEU A 360 -8.96 12.34 -10.11
C LEU A 360 -7.89 12.36 -9.01
N GLN A 361 -6.64 12.01 -9.33
CA GLN A 361 -5.53 12.07 -8.37
C GLN A 361 -5.19 13.52 -7.99
N ALA A 362 -5.15 14.44 -8.96
CA ALA A 362 -4.93 15.85 -8.71
C ALA A 362 -6.05 16.44 -7.84
N TYR A 363 -7.30 16.16 -8.18
CA TYR A 363 -8.47 16.58 -7.39
C TYR A 363 -8.38 16.09 -5.95
N LYS A 364 -8.10 14.78 -5.76
CA LYS A 364 -7.93 14.15 -4.46
C LYS A 364 -6.81 14.80 -3.64
N LEU A 365 -5.66 15.06 -4.27
CA LEU A 365 -4.49 15.68 -3.63
C LEU A 365 -4.81 17.10 -3.14
N LEU A 366 -5.38 17.93 -4.01
CA LEU A 366 -5.78 19.29 -3.67
C LEU A 366 -6.81 19.32 -2.55
N ARG A 367 -7.84 18.47 -2.62
CA ARG A 367 -8.84 18.33 -1.55
C ARG A 367 -8.21 17.90 -0.23
N GLY A 368 -7.26 16.97 -0.25
CA GLY A 368 -6.51 16.54 0.93
C GLY A 368 -5.66 17.67 1.56
N TRP A 369 -5.30 18.68 0.79
CA TRP A 369 -4.64 19.90 1.27
C TRP A 369 -5.63 21.01 1.69
N GLY A 370 -6.94 20.75 1.61
CA GLY A 370 -7.98 21.73 1.88
C GLY A 370 -8.10 22.80 0.79
N ILE A 371 -7.65 22.50 -0.43
CA ILE A 371 -7.72 23.42 -1.58
C ILE A 371 -9.00 23.15 -2.37
N HIS A 372 -9.79 24.21 -2.62
CA HIS A 372 -10.98 24.12 -3.45
C HIS A 372 -10.62 24.09 -4.93
N VAL A 373 -11.23 23.16 -5.67
CA VAL A 373 -11.13 23.09 -7.14
C VAL A 373 -12.34 23.77 -7.73
N GLU A 374 -12.12 24.87 -8.45
CA GLU A 374 -13.17 25.71 -9.05
C GLU A 374 -13.84 25.00 -10.25
N ALA A 375 -13.02 24.39 -11.11
CA ALA A 375 -13.51 23.69 -12.29
C ALA A 375 -12.57 22.55 -12.70
N ILE A 376 -13.15 21.58 -13.41
CA ILE A 376 -12.40 20.56 -14.13
C ILE A 376 -12.73 20.70 -15.62
N VAL A 377 -11.70 20.71 -16.46
CA VAL A 377 -11.87 20.79 -17.92
C VAL A 377 -11.23 19.60 -18.61
N ASP A 378 -11.80 19.19 -19.73
CA ASP A 378 -11.24 18.11 -20.56
C ASP A 378 -11.48 18.44 -22.05
N ASN A 379 -10.53 18.06 -22.92
CA ASN A 379 -10.67 18.22 -24.37
C ASN A 379 -11.66 17.20 -24.99
N ASP A 380 -12.00 16.15 -24.26
CA ASP A 380 -12.97 15.14 -24.65
C ASP A 380 -14.39 15.65 -24.42
N THR A 381 -15.08 15.97 -25.50
CA THR A 381 -16.43 16.52 -25.49
C THR A 381 -17.49 15.58 -24.90
N GLU A 382 -17.23 14.26 -24.92
CA GLU A 382 -18.15 13.27 -24.34
C GLU A 382 -18.22 13.36 -22.81
N LYS A 383 -17.22 13.98 -22.19
CA LYS A 383 -17.18 14.18 -20.73
C LYS A 383 -17.89 15.45 -20.27
N TRP A 384 -18.11 16.40 -21.16
CA TRP A 384 -18.70 17.69 -20.79
C TRP A 384 -20.12 17.52 -20.22
N GLY A 385 -20.43 18.25 -19.17
CA GLY A 385 -21.70 18.13 -18.46
C GLY A 385 -21.79 16.90 -17.53
N THR A 386 -20.79 16.03 -17.50
CA THR A 386 -20.67 14.96 -16.49
C THR A 386 -19.86 15.45 -15.28
N PHE A 387 -19.70 14.62 -14.26
CA PHE A 387 -19.03 14.99 -13.03
C PHE A 387 -17.80 14.12 -12.77
N LEU A 388 -16.70 14.75 -12.34
CA LEU A 388 -15.61 14.08 -11.64
C LEU A 388 -15.78 14.39 -10.14
N LYS A 389 -16.27 13.42 -9.37
CA LYS A 389 -16.71 13.63 -7.98
C LYS A 389 -17.80 14.71 -7.89
N SER A 390 -17.63 15.71 -7.02
CA SER A 390 -18.56 16.82 -6.88
C SER A 390 -18.34 17.95 -7.91
N CYS A 391 -17.32 17.86 -8.76
CA CYS A 391 -16.95 18.92 -9.69
C CYS A 391 -17.43 18.64 -11.12
N LEU A 392 -18.13 19.62 -11.72
CA LEU A 392 -18.62 19.53 -13.10
C LEU A 392 -17.45 19.59 -14.09
N ILE A 393 -17.46 18.69 -15.09
CA ILE A 393 -16.49 18.73 -16.20
C ILE A 393 -17.02 19.66 -17.28
N GLN A 394 -16.23 20.67 -17.63
CA GLN A 394 -16.61 21.73 -18.53
C GLN A 394 -15.70 21.78 -19.77
N SER A 395 -16.15 22.55 -20.77
CA SER A 395 -15.34 22.88 -21.94
C SER A 395 -14.15 23.76 -21.55
N PRO A 396 -12.94 23.49 -22.04
CA PRO A 396 -11.79 24.37 -21.85
C PRO A 396 -12.04 25.81 -22.33
N ASP A 397 -12.69 25.99 -23.46
CA ASP A 397 -12.92 27.32 -24.06
C ASP A 397 -13.81 28.20 -23.17
N GLU A 398 -14.84 27.62 -22.53
CA GLU A 398 -15.72 28.33 -21.62
C GLU A 398 -14.98 28.82 -20.36
N ILE A 399 -14.12 27.99 -19.81
CA ILE A 399 -13.40 28.31 -18.58
C ILE A 399 -12.23 29.26 -18.86
N VAL A 400 -11.40 28.99 -19.86
CA VAL A 400 -10.19 29.78 -20.14
C VAL A 400 -10.53 31.19 -20.54
N ALA A 401 -11.62 31.41 -21.32
CA ALA A 401 -12.06 32.73 -21.74
C ALA A 401 -12.43 33.64 -20.55
N GLY A 402 -13.01 33.06 -19.48
CA GLY A 402 -13.50 33.81 -18.32
C GLY A 402 -12.51 33.89 -17.15
N HIS A 403 -11.43 33.09 -17.12
CA HIS A 403 -10.66 32.82 -15.93
C HIS A 403 -9.14 32.82 -16.12
N ARG A 404 -8.62 33.92 -16.72
CA ARG A 404 -7.19 34.08 -17.05
C ARG A 404 -6.26 34.23 -15.83
N ASP A 405 -6.81 34.56 -14.68
CA ASP A 405 -6.10 34.75 -13.41
C ASP A 405 -6.03 33.49 -12.55
N MET A 406 -6.70 32.41 -12.94
CA MET A 406 -6.68 31.14 -12.23
C MET A 406 -5.37 30.35 -12.46
N THR A 407 -5.05 29.46 -11.53
CA THR A 407 -3.95 28.50 -11.68
C THR A 407 -4.49 27.19 -12.27
N TYR A 408 -3.84 26.73 -13.33
CA TYR A 408 -4.20 25.55 -14.09
C TYR A 408 -3.25 24.40 -13.75
N ILE A 409 -3.81 23.26 -13.28
CA ILE A 409 -3.06 22.03 -13.02
C ILE A 409 -3.29 21.08 -14.19
N ILE A 410 -2.26 20.86 -15.00
CA ILE A 410 -2.32 19.92 -16.12
C ILE A 410 -2.20 18.49 -15.57
N ALA A 411 -3.29 17.74 -15.59
CA ALA A 411 -3.40 16.37 -15.12
C ALA A 411 -3.59 15.38 -16.29
N ASN A 412 -2.75 15.51 -17.32
CA ASN A 412 -2.73 14.65 -18.50
C ASN A 412 -1.28 14.46 -18.98
N LEU A 413 -0.64 13.36 -18.57
CA LEU A 413 0.76 13.11 -18.89
C LEU A 413 1.05 12.92 -20.38
N ARG A 414 0.07 12.41 -21.15
CA ARG A 414 0.24 12.14 -22.59
C ARG A 414 0.22 13.42 -23.42
N HIS A 415 -0.70 14.34 -23.10
CA HIS A 415 -0.95 15.57 -23.88
C HIS A 415 -0.55 16.85 -23.13
N LYS A 416 0.30 16.75 -22.11
CA LYS A 416 0.66 17.90 -21.27
C LYS A 416 1.30 19.07 -22.04
N LYS A 417 2.12 18.78 -23.07
CA LYS A 417 2.74 19.82 -23.90
C LYS A 417 1.71 20.59 -24.72
N GLU A 418 0.81 19.86 -25.36
CA GLU A 418 -0.26 20.44 -26.19
C GLU A 418 -1.21 21.30 -25.34
N ILE A 419 -1.57 20.82 -24.15
CA ILE A 419 -2.41 21.56 -23.19
C ILE A 419 -1.69 22.82 -22.71
N LYS A 420 -0.40 22.74 -22.41
CA LYS A 420 0.41 23.90 -22.00
C LYS A 420 0.48 24.97 -23.10
N GLU A 421 0.71 24.54 -24.33
CA GLU A 421 0.69 25.45 -25.50
C GLU A 421 -0.70 26.08 -25.70
N GLN A 422 -1.78 25.32 -25.54
CA GLN A 422 -3.15 25.83 -25.61
C GLN A 422 -3.42 26.88 -24.53
N LEU A 423 -3.00 26.67 -23.29
CA LEU A 423 -3.12 27.65 -22.20
C LEU A 423 -2.34 28.93 -22.49
N LEU A 424 -1.08 28.81 -22.91
CA LEU A 424 -0.24 29.96 -23.25
C LEU A 424 -0.81 30.77 -24.43
N HIS A 425 -1.32 30.09 -25.47
CA HIS A 425 -1.99 30.74 -26.62
C HIS A 425 -3.22 31.55 -26.21
N ASN A 426 -3.96 31.07 -25.21
CA ASN A 426 -5.13 31.76 -24.64
C ASN A 426 -4.75 32.85 -23.62
N GLY A 427 -3.45 33.15 -23.47
CA GLY A 427 -2.97 34.26 -22.65
C GLY A 427 -2.85 33.95 -21.16
N ILE A 428 -2.87 32.66 -20.75
CA ILE A 428 -2.57 32.26 -19.39
C ILE A 428 -1.06 32.40 -19.18
N LYS A 429 -0.68 33.07 -18.09
CA LYS A 429 0.73 33.28 -17.75
C LYS A 429 1.40 31.95 -17.33
N SER A 430 2.66 31.77 -17.71
CA SER A 430 3.41 30.53 -17.43
C SER A 430 3.47 30.19 -15.93
N GLU A 431 3.56 31.20 -15.06
CA GLU A 431 3.54 31.02 -13.58
C GLU A 431 2.23 30.44 -13.03
N LYS A 432 1.12 30.57 -13.79
CA LYS A 432 -0.21 30.03 -13.46
C LYS A 432 -0.46 28.65 -14.08
N ILE A 433 0.54 28.04 -14.71
CA ILE A 433 0.44 26.72 -15.31
C ILE A 433 1.39 25.78 -14.55
N LYS A 434 0.83 24.76 -13.92
CA LYS A 434 1.58 23.73 -13.19
C LYS A 434 1.27 22.35 -13.75
N GLU A 435 2.24 21.47 -13.73
CA GLU A 435 2.04 20.07 -14.08
C GLU A 435 1.73 19.27 -12.80
N TYR A 436 0.88 18.25 -12.91
CA TYR A 436 0.50 17.40 -11.76
C TYR A 436 1.74 16.80 -11.06
N GLU A 437 2.76 16.42 -11.84
CA GLU A 437 4.01 15.88 -11.31
C GLU A 437 4.78 16.86 -10.41
N GLU A 438 4.55 18.15 -10.53
CA GLU A 438 5.17 19.18 -9.66
C GLU A 438 4.53 19.22 -8.27
N LEU A 439 3.33 18.60 -8.10
CA LEU A 439 2.60 18.57 -6.84
C LEU A 439 2.89 17.30 -6.02
N THR A 440 3.45 16.27 -6.64
CA THR A 440 3.67 14.93 -6.04
C THR A 440 5.13 14.67 -5.71
#